data_1ea7941d56e02212faa2d6be2ecf816a
#
_entry.id   1ea7941d56e02212faa2d6be2ecf816a
#
_cell.length_a   1.000
_cell.length_b   1.000
_cell.length_c   1.000
_cell.angle_alpha   90.00
_cell.angle_beta   90.00
_cell.angle_gamma   90.00
#
_symmetry.space_group_name_H-M   'P 1'
#
loop_
_entity.id
_entity.type
_entity.pdbx_description
1 polymer ?
#
loop_
_entity_poly.entity_id
_entity_poly.type
_entity_poly.pdbx_seq_one_letter_code
_entity_poly.pdbx_strand_id
1 'polypeptide(L)'
;MSSTIGNKIARDDYPTPINAVDALLNKLCLRENDRFLEPCRGSKNIFDRVALPERQKFWAEIREGVDYLNTEFSAQDVIITNPPFSLTIEFLRKSLSELAVDGTLAYLQRVNFLGSKCRIEFWAETGFPNKTPVIVPRPRFVNGGSDSCEYMWMIWDRGNRFKDIPDGISHIISS
;
A
#
# COMPACT_ATOMS: atom_id res chain seq x y z
N MET A 1 17.28 -22.16 12.12
CA MET A 1 16.42 -22.07 10.90
C MET A 1 15.89 -20.65 10.67
N SER A 2 16.77 -19.65 10.69
CA SER A 2 16.37 -18.24 10.66
C SER A 2 16.78 -17.47 9.39
N SER A 3 17.30 -18.18 8.38
CA SER A 3 17.89 -17.53 7.21
C SER A 3 16.96 -17.36 5.99
N THR A 4 15.79 -17.97 5.99
CA THR A 4 14.93 -17.99 4.80
C THR A 4 14.00 -16.77 4.70
N ILE A 5 13.60 -16.21 5.84
CA ILE A 5 12.73 -15.02 5.89
C ILE A 5 13.52 -13.76 5.55
N GLY A 6 14.73 -13.61 6.11
CA GLY A 6 15.57 -12.44 5.83
C GLY A 6 15.98 -12.31 4.36
N ASN A 7 16.25 -13.43 3.68
CA ASN A 7 16.62 -13.43 2.26
C ASN A 7 15.43 -13.15 1.31
N LYS A 8 14.20 -13.47 1.71
CA LYS A 8 13.00 -13.10 0.94
C LYS A 8 12.72 -11.60 1.02
N ILE A 9 12.81 -11.02 2.21
CA ILE A 9 12.57 -9.58 2.43
C ILE A 9 13.60 -8.73 1.67
N ALA A 10 14.87 -9.15 1.64
CA ALA A 10 15.92 -8.43 0.90
C ALA A 10 15.70 -8.44 -0.64
N ARG A 11 14.94 -9.40 -1.18
CA ARG A 11 14.62 -9.49 -2.60
C ARG A 11 13.36 -8.70 -2.99
N ASP A 12 12.52 -8.33 -2.02
CA ASP A 12 11.27 -7.61 -2.22
C ASP A 12 11.38 -6.10 -1.92
N ASP A 13 12.61 -5.61 -1.69
CA ASP A 13 12.86 -4.19 -1.39
C ASP A 13 13.02 -3.37 -2.68
N TYR A 14 11.90 -2.92 -3.17
CA TYR A 14 11.83 -2.03 -4.32
C TYR A 14 11.30 -0.65 -3.88
N PRO A 15 12.16 0.39 -3.87
CA PRO A 15 11.70 1.75 -3.58
C PRO A 15 10.53 2.13 -4.49
N THR A 16 9.46 2.60 -3.89
CA THR A 16 8.27 3.01 -4.65
C THR A 16 8.61 4.19 -5.56
N PRO A 17 8.37 4.11 -6.87
CA PRO A 17 8.61 5.22 -7.78
C PRO A 17 7.84 6.47 -7.36
N ILE A 18 8.57 7.59 -7.28
CA ILE A 18 8.03 8.87 -6.78
C ILE A 18 6.82 9.33 -7.60
N ASN A 19 6.87 9.20 -8.91
CA ASN A 19 5.76 9.58 -9.79
C ASN A 19 4.49 8.77 -9.55
N ALA A 20 4.62 7.47 -9.21
CA ALA A 20 3.48 6.64 -8.85
C ALA A 20 2.88 7.04 -7.49
N VAL A 21 3.72 7.46 -6.55
CA VAL A 21 3.29 8.00 -5.25
C VAL A 21 2.57 9.32 -5.45
N ASP A 22 3.18 10.25 -6.17
CA ASP A 22 2.62 11.59 -6.40
C ASP A 22 1.28 11.51 -7.14
N ALA A 23 1.15 10.61 -8.14
CA ALA A 23 -0.10 10.36 -8.83
C ALA A 23 -1.23 9.94 -7.89
N LEU A 24 -0.95 9.06 -6.92
CA LEU A 24 -1.91 8.65 -5.91
C LEU A 24 -2.24 9.79 -4.94
N LEU A 25 -1.22 10.42 -4.36
CA LEU A 25 -1.38 11.44 -3.33
C LEU A 25 -2.09 12.70 -3.86
N ASN A 26 -1.92 13.03 -5.14
CA ASN A 26 -2.66 14.12 -5.79
C ASN A 26 -4.19 13.87 -5.87
N LYS A 27 -4.63 12.63 -5.70
CA LYS A 27 -6.05 12.26 -5.64
C LYS A 27 -6.56 12.06 -4.22
N LEU A 28 -5.67 12.04 -3.23
CA LEU A 28 -6.00 11.78 -1.83
C LEU A 28 -6.53 13.05 -1.16
N CYS A 29 -7.74 12.97 -0.62
CA CYS A 29 -8.33 14.01 0.21
C CYS A 29 -8.08 13.70 1.69
N LEU A 30 -7.04 14.26 2.28
CA LEU A 30 -6.76 14.16 3.71
C LEU A 30 -7.68 15.05 4.52
N ARG A 31 -8.03 14.61 5.73
CA ARG A 31 -8.76 15.37 6.74
C ARG A 31 -7.80 15.87 7.82
N GLU A 32 -8.13 16.96 8.46
CA GLU A 32 -7.27 17.65 9.45
C GLU A 32 -6.73 16.74 10.56
N ASN A 33 -7.55 15.80 11.03
CA ASN A 33 -7.20 14.91 12.16
C ASN A 33 -6.91 13.48 11.72
N ASP A 34 -6.69 13.22 10.43
CA ASP A 34 -6.35 11.88 9.94
C ASP A 34 -5.06 11.37 10.58
N ARG A 35 -5.08 10.10 10.95
CA ARG A 35 -3.92 9.32 11.38
C ARG A 35 -3.46 8.47 10.22
N PHE A 36 -2.21 8.63 9.83
CA PHE A 36 -1.61 7.93 8.72
C PHE A 36 -0.61 6.88 9.20
N LEU A 37 -0.65 5.70 8.60
CA LEU A 37 0.32 4.63 8.82
C LEU A 37 0.94 4.17 7.50
N GLU A 38 2.27 4.06 7.47
CA GLU A 38 2.99 3.31 6.45
C GLU A 38 3.57 2.02 7.07
N PRO A 39 3.01 0.84 6.76
CA PRO A 39 3.42 -0.46 7.32
C PRO A 39 4.84 -0.91 7.00
N CYS A 40 5.45 -0.41 5.92
CA CYS A 40 6.84 -0.67 5.57
C CYS A 40 7.39 0.53 4.79
N ARG A 41 7.86 1.54 5.53
CA ARG A 41 8.21 2.84 4.93
C ARG A 41 9.47 2.83 4.06
N GLY A 42 10.33 1.82 4.17
CA GLY A 42 11.51 1.63 3.33
C GLY A 42 12.29 2.91 3.05
N SER A 43 12.33 3.32 1.80
CA SER A 43 12.96 4.57 1.33
C SER A 43 12.23 5.85 1.76
N LYS A 44 11.08 5.76 2.43
CA LYS A 44 10.22 6.88 2.87
C LYS A 44 9.57 7.68 1.72
N ASN A 45 9.58 7.15 0.50
CA ASN A 45 9.02 7.86 -0.66
C ASN A 45 7.52 8.17 -0.53
N ILE A 46 6.77 7.33 0.19
CA ILE A 46 5.38 7.60 0.55
C ILE A 46 5.32 8.48 1.80
N PHE A 47 5.98 8.03 2.88
CA PHE A 47 5.90 8.66 4.20
C PHE A 47 6.19 10.15 4.18
N ASP A 48 7.29 10.55 3.53
CA ASP A 48 7.73 11.95 3.49
C ASP A 48 6.78 12.84 2.66
N ARG A 49 6.01 12.24 1.73
CA ARG A 49 5.09 12.97 0.84
C ARG A 49 3.67 13.14 1.37
N VAL A 50 3.30 12.38 2.39
CA VAL A 50 1.96 12.54 2.99
C VAL A 50 1.91 13.86 3.76
N ALA A 51 0.99 14.74 3.36
CA ALA A 51 0.87 16.10 3.87
C ALA A 51 0.11 16.16 5.21
N LEU A 52 0.66 15.50 6.23
CA LEU A 52 0.17 15.53 7.60
C LEU A 52 1.30 15.89 8.56
N PRO A 53 1.00 16.50 9.72
CA PRO A 53 2.00 16.73 10.77
C PRO A 53 2.62 15.42 11.25
N GLU A 54 3.90 15.45 11.63
CA GLU A 54 4.63 14.25 12.10
C GLU A 54 3.93 13.50 13.25
N ARG A 55 3.26 14.23 14.16
CA ARG A 55 2.50 13.63 15.26
C ARG A 55 1.31 12.75 14.82
N GLN A 56 0.89 12.87 13.56
CA GLN A 56 -0.22 12.12 12.96
C GLN A 56 0.27 11.01 12.02
N LYS A 57 1.59 10.90 11.82
CA LYS A 57 2.20 9.92 10.93
C LYS A 57 2.88 8.81 11.75
N PHE A 58 2.49 7.58 11.46
CA PHE A 58 3.00 6.36 12.09
C PHE A 58 3.65 5.48 11.02
N TRP A 59 4.57 4.63 11.44
CA TRP A 59 5.31 3.79 10.51
C TRP A 59 5.81 2.50 11.15
N ALA A 60 6.05 1.50 10.33
CA ALA A 60 6.88 0.35 10.65
C ALA A 60 7.95 0.18 9.57
N GLU A 61 9.11 -0.29 9.96
CA GLU A 61 10.21 -0.67 9.08
C GLU A 61 11.11 -1.67 9.82
N ILE A 62 11.15 -2.88 9.31
CA ILE A 62 11.87 -3.98 9.96
C ILE A 62 13.38 -3.70 10.09
N ARG A 63 13.96 -2.99 9.15
CA ARG A 63 15.39 -2.58 9.19
C ARG A 63 15.68 -1.53 10.27
N GLU A 64 14.65 -0.80 10.69
CA GLU A 64 14.71 0.17 11.76
C GLU A 64 14.22 -0.41 13.09
N GLY A 65 14.02 -1.73 13.16
CA GLY A 65 13.66 -2.47 14.38
C GLY A 65 12.16 -2.49 14.68
N VAL A 66 11.30 -2.03 13.79
CA VAL A 66 9.84 -2.05 13.94
C VAL A 66 9.22 -3.02 12.95
N ASP A 67 8.91 -4.23 13.41
CA ASP A 67 8.23 -5.24 12.61
C ASP A 67 6.73 -5.00 12.63
N TYR A 68 6.15 -4.66 11.47
CA TYR A 68 4.73 -4.38 11.35
C TYR A 68 3.83 -5.52 11.85
N LEU A 69 4.16 -6.75 11.50
CA LEU A 69 3.33 -7.92 11.86
C LEU A 69 3.32 -8.19 13.37
N ASN A 70 4.33 -7.73 14.10
CA ASN A 70 4.48 -7.92 15.54
C ASN A 70 4.28 -6.63 16.37
N THR A 71 3.97 -5.51 15.72
CA THR A 71 3.71 -4.21 16.39
C THR A 71 2.24 -3.85 16.25
N GLU A 72 1.57 -3.53 17.35
CA GLU A 72 0.19 -3.05 17.32
C GLU A 72 0.13 -1.54 17.08
N PHE A 73 -0.74 -1.14 16.18
CA PHE A 73 -1.10 0.24 15.93
C PHE A 73 -2.58 0.44 16.26
N SER A 74 -2.92 1.58 16.88
CA SER A 74 -4.33 1.95 17.04
C SER A 74 -4.98 2.23 15.70
N ALA A 75 -6.31 2.31 15.66
CA ALA A 75 -7.06 2.57 14.43
C ALA A 75 -6.47 3.73 13.62
N GLN A 76 -6.27 3.49 12.33
CA GLN A 76 -5.70 4.44 11.37
C GLN A 76 -6.75 4.88 10.36
N ASP A 77 -6.73 6.16 10.00
CA ASP A 77 -7.65 6.72 9.02
C ASP A 77 -7.17 6.51 7.60
N VAL A 78 -5.85 6.51 7.40
CA VAL A 78 -5.21 6.32 6.09
C VAL A 78 -4.03 5.38 6.25
N ILE A 79 -4.02 4.30 5.46
CA ILE A 79 -2.89 3.38 5.36
C ILE A 79 -2.47 3.30 3.89
N ILE A 80 -1.22 3.65 3.60
CA ILE A 80 -0.67 3.56 2.23
C ILE A 80 0.69 2.90 2.31
N THR A 81 0.94 1.90 1.46
CA THR A 81 2.26 1.25 1.42
C THR A 81 2.50 0.50 0.11
N ASN A 82 3.78 0.25 -0.14
CA ASN A 82 4.27 -0.75 -1.06
C ASN A 82 4.79 -1.94 -0.22
N PRO A 83 3.99 -3.00 0.00
CA PRO A 83 4.36 -4.09 0.89
C PRO A 83 5.42 -5.00 0.27
N PRO A 84 6.17 -5.78 1.07
CA PRO A 84 6.90 -6.90 0.54
C PRO A 84 5.91 -7.90 -0.08
N PHE A 85 6.05 -8.17 -1.38
CA PHE A 85 5.04 -8.91 -2.16
C PHE A 85 4.82 -10.34 -1.64
N SER A 86 5.84 -10.95 -1.05
CA SER A 86 5.74 -12.27 -0.42
C SER A 86 4.88 -12.30 0.84
N LEU A 87 4.62 -11.15 1.47
CA LEU A 87 3.88 -10.99 2.72
C LEU A 87 2.60 -10.15 2.55
N THR A 88 2.18 -9.90 1.32
CA THR A 88 1.05 -8.98 1.04
C THR A 88 -0.23 -9.40 1.78
N ILE A 89 -0.55 -10.67 1.84
CA ILE A 89 -1.78 -11.17 2.50
C ILE A 89 -1.75 -10.89 4.00
N GLU A 90 -0.64 -11.19 4.66
CA GLU A 90 -0.46 -10.97 6.10
C GLU A 90 -0.56 -9.47 6.44
N PHE A 91 0.11 -8.64 5.64
CA PHE A 91 0.06 -7.19 5.76
C PHE A 91 -1.36 -6.65 5.55
N LEU A 92 -2.06 -7.12 4.50
CA LEU A 92 -3.43 -6.69 4.21
C LEU A 92 -4.41 -7.07 5.32
N ARG A 93 -4.36 -8.30 5.84
CA ARG A 93 -5.21 -8.72 6.96
C ARG A 93 -5.05 -7.81 8.16
N LYS A 94 -3.80 -7.55 8.53
CA LYS A 94 -3.49 -6.67 9.65
C LYS A 94 -3.94 -5.23 9.38
N SER A 95 -3.61 -4.67 8.22
CA SER A 95 -4.01 -3.30 7.87
C SER A 95 -5.53 -3.12 7.85
N LEU A 96 -6.27 -4.08 7.31
CA LEU A 96 -7.73 -4.03 7.31
C LEU A 96 -8.34 -4.11 8.72
N SER A 97 -7.67 -4.82 9.65
CA SER A 97 -8.08 -4.88 11.06
C SER A 97 -7.75 -3.60 11.85
N GLU A 98 -6.71 -2.89 11.46
CA GLU A 98 -6.29 -1.61 12.06
C GLU A 98 -6.90 -0.39 11.38
N LEU A 99 -7.61 -0.58 10.27
CA LEU A 99 -8.26 0.50 9.54
C LEU A 99 -9.50 1.00 10.30
N ALA A 100 -9.61 2.30 10.49
CA ALA A 100 -10.82 2.93 11.03
C ALA A 100 -12.06 2.59 10.19
N VAL A 101 -13.24 2.71 10.79
CA VAL A 101 -14.52 2.36 10.12
C VAL A 101 -14.70 3.11 8.81
N ASP A 102 -14.34 4.39 8.77
CA ASP A 102 -14.34 5.25 7.58
C ASP A 102 -12.91 5.48 7.04
N GLY A 103 -12.03 4.53 7.28
CA GLY A 103 -10.65 4.59 6.84
C GLY A 103 -10.47 4.27 5.36
N THR A 104 -9.29 4.62 4.85
CA THR A 104 -8.89 4.38 3.47
C THR A 104 -7.54 3.69 3.45
N LEU A 105 -7.46 2.59 2.71
CA LEU A 105 -6.25 1.79 2.56
C LEU A 105 -5.88 1.70 1.09
N ALA A 106 -4.60 1.95 0.75
CA ALA A 106 -4.07 1.82 -0.60
C ALA A 106 -2.75 1.03 -0.60
N TYR A 107 -2.71 -0.08 -1.32
CA TYR A 107 -1.53 -0.92 -1.48
C TYR A 107 -1.06 -0.97 -2.92
N LEU A 108 0.22 -0.70 -3.13
CA LEU A 108 0.84 -0.94 -4.45
C LEU A 108 0.98 -2.44 -4.68
N GLN A 109 0.47 -2.92 -5.81
CA GLN A 109 0.53 -4.35 -6.13
C GLN A 109 0.49 -4.58 -7.64
N ARG A 110 0.95 -5.77 -8.06
CA ARG A 110 0.76 -6.24 -9.43
C ARG A 110 -0.70 -6.57 -9.70
N VAL A 111 -1.17 -6.26 -10.91
CA VAL A 111 -2.58 -6.47 -11.29
C VAL A 111 -3.01 -7.94 -11.21
N ASN A 112 -2.11 -8.89 -11.51
CA ASN A 112 -2.40 -10.32 -11.44
C ASN A 112 -2.68 -10.83 -10.01
N PHE A 113 -2.37 -10.04 -8.98
CA PHE A 113 -2.71 -10.37 -7.60
C PHE A 113 -4.22 -10.59 -7.41
N LEU A 114 -5.05 -9.84 -8.14
CA LEU A 114 -6.51 -9.90 -8.02
C LEU A 114 -7.10 -11.24 -8.45
N GLY A 115 -6.55 -11.88 -9.48
CA GLY A 115 -7.14 -13.06 -10.13
C GLY A 115 -6.62 -14.42 -9.65
N SER A 116 -5.77 -14.47 -8.65
CA SER A 116 -5.18 -15.74 -8.23
C SER A 116 -6.17 -16.61 -7.46
N LYS A 117 -6.30 -17.89 -7.88
CA LYS A 117 -7.18 -18.88 -7.26
C LYS A 117 -6.91 -19.06 -5.75
N CYS A 118 -5.66 -18.98 -5.32
CA CYS A 118 -5.29 -19.14 -3.92
C CYS A 118 -5.81 -18.02 -2.99
N ARG A 119 -6.43 -16.95 -3.54
CA ARG A 119 -6.95 -15.81 -2.78
C ARG A 119 -8.48 -15.76 -2.71
N ILE A 120 -9.16 -16.79 -3.21
CA ILE A 120 -10.64 -16.83 -3.18
C ILE A 120 -11.16 -16.68 -1.75
N GLU A 121 -10.60 -17.43 -0.81
CA GLU A 121 -10.99 -17.37 0.61
C GLU A 121 -10.66 -16.01 1.22
N PHE A 122 -9.51 -15.44 0.88
CA PHE A 122 -9.11 -14.11 1.34
C PHE A 122 -10.10 -13.04 0.88
N TRP A 123 -10.52 -13.05 -0.39
CA TRP A 123 -11.51 -12.11 -0.89
C TRP A 123 -12.90 -12.30 -0.26
N ALA A 124 -13.29 -13.54 0.05
CA ALA A 124 -14.53 -13.82 0.76
C ALA A 124 -14.51 -13.27 2.20
N GLU A 125 -13.34 -13.31 2.84
CA GLU A 125 -13.13 -12.80 4.20
C GLU A 125 -13.08 -11.26 4.26
N THR A 126 -12.32 -10.64 3.39
CA THR A 126 -11.95 -9.21 3.49
C THR A 126 -12.75 -8.30 2.57
N GLY A 127 -13.45 -8.85 1.58
CA GLY A 127 -14.00 -8.09 0.46
C GLY A 127 -12.91 -7.72 -0.56
N PHE A 128 -13.36 -7.46 -1.77
CA PHE A 128 -12.51 -7.00 -2.87
C PHE A 128 -12.23 -5.50 -2.72
N PRO A 129 -11.06 -4.98 -3.17
CA PRO A 129 -10.84 -3.53 -3.19
C PRO A 129 -11.89 -2.85 -4.07
N ASN A 130 -12.46 -1.76 -3.60
CA ASN A 130 -13.49 -1.07 -4.38
C ASN A 130 -12.93 -0.22 -5.53
N LYS A 131 -11.65 0.16 -5.49
CA LYS A 131 -10.97 0.90 -6.57
C LYS A 131 -9.64 0.22 -6.89
N THR A 132 -9.36 0.04 -8.17
CA THR A 132 -8.11 -0.59 -8.65
C THR A 132 -7.55 0.18 -9.85
N PRO A 133 -7.08 1.44 -9.67
CA PRO A 133 -6.48 2.20 -10.75
C PRO A 133 -5.14 1.60 -11.17
N VAL A 134 -5.04 1.21 -12.43
CA VAL A 134 -3.78 0.75 -13.05
C VAL A 134 -2.88 1.95 -13.30
N ILE A 135 -1.60 1.84 -12.93
CA ILE A 135 -0.63 2.92 -13.07
C ILE A 135 -0.11 2.98 -14.50
N VAL A 136 -0.25 4.14 -15.14
CA VAL A 136 0.15 4.36 -16.54
C VAL A 136 1.03 5.62 -16.61
N PRO A 137 2.22 5.53 -17.24
CA PRO A 137 2.91 4.34 -17.71
C PRO A 137 3.32 3.39 -16.58
N ARG A 138 3.76 2.17 -16.95
CA ARG A 138 4.25 1.20 -15.95
C ARG A 138 5.33 1.81 -15.05
N PRO A 139 5.23 1.66 -13.73
CA PRO A 139 6.24 2.18 -12.81
C PRO A 139 7.60 1.53 -13.10
N ARG A 140 8.66 2.32 -13.02
CA ARG A 140 10.04 1.85 -13.12
C ARG A 140 10.68 1.86 -11.74
N PHE A 141 11.00 0.68 -11.24
CA PHE A 141 11.74 0.52 -9.99
C PHE A 141 13.25 0.67 -10.26
N VAL A 142 13.97 1.39 -9.41
CA VAL A 142 15.33 1.94 -9.64
C VAL A 142 16.40 0.88 -9.97
N ASN A 143 16.24 -0.38 -9.57
CA ASN A 143 17.23 -1.44 -9.76
C ASN A 143 16.78 -2.54 -10.73
N GLY A 144 15.71 -2.35 -11.43
CA GLY A 144 15.20 -3.29 -12.40
C GLY A 144 15.05 -2.64 -13.75
N GLY A 145 15.44 -3.33 -14.79
CA GLY A 145 14.90 -3.06 -16.10
C GLY A 145 13.37 -3.00 -16.02
N SER A 146 12.70 -2.58 -17.06
CA SER A 146 11.24 -2.55 -17.12
C SER A 146 10.68 -3.90 -16.68
N ASP A 147 10.05 -3.97 -15.50
CA ASP A 147 9.21 -5.10 -15.13
C ASP A 147 8.12 -5.20 -16.22
N SER A 148 7.92 -6.39 -16.77
CA SER A 148 6.89 -6.63 -17.78
C SER A 148 5.48 -6.67 -17.23
N CYS A 149 5.31 -6.41 -15.93
CA CYS A 149 4.03 -6.48 -15.23
C CYS A 149 3.36 -5.11 -15.12
N GLU A 150 2.05 -5.09 -15.20
CA GLU A 150 1.22 -3.96 -14.81
C GLU A 150 1.11 -3.89 -13.30
N TYR A 151 1.14 -2.66 -12.78
CA TYR A 151 0.94 -2.33 -11.38
C TYR A 151 -0.30 -1.47 -11.19
N MET A 152 -0.90 -1.58 -10.02
CA MET A 152 -2.08 -0.82 -9.61
C MET A 152 -1.94 -0.38 -8.16
N TRP A 153 -2.77 0.57 -7.76
CA TRP A 153 -3.10 0.78 -6.37
C TRP A 153 -4.36 -0.01 -6.04
N MET A 154 -4.29 -0.98 -5.14
CA MET A 154 -5.47 -1.63 -4.57
C MET A 154 -6.01 -0.75 -3.46
N ILE A 155 -7.24 -0.28 -3.58
CA ILE A 155 -7.80 0.70 -2.64
C ILE A 155 -9.10 0.17 -2.02
N TRP A 156 -9.16 0.20 -0.70
CA TRP A 156 -10.39 0.10 0.09
C TRP A 156 -10.70 1.50 0.62
N ASP A 157 -11.56 2.22 -0.06
CA ASP A 157 -11.90 3.62 0.23
C ASP A 157 -13.25 3.74 0.96
N ARG A 158 -13.28 3.33 2.22
CA ARG A 158 -14.48 3.44 3.07
C ARG A 158 -14.81 4.89 3.43
N GLY A 159 -13.77 5.73 3.49
CA GLY A 159 -13.86 7.14 3.86
C GLY A 159 -14.09 8.11 2.71
N ASN A 160 -14.20 7.60 1.47
CA ASN A 160 -14.33 8.41 0.26
C ASN A 160 -13.24 9.50 0.13
N ARG A 161 -11.98 9.13 0.44
CA ARG A 161 -10.83 10.03 0.31
C ARG A 161 -10.28 10.07 -1.11
N PHE A 162 -10.59 9.08 -1.95
CA PHE A 162 -10.24 9.02 -3.37
C PHE A 162 -11.46 9.20 -4.27
N LYS A 163 -12.28 10.21 -3.99
CA LYS A 163 -13.55 10.47 -4.70
C LYS A 163 -13.39 10.66 -6.22
N ASP A 164 -12.22 11.13 -6.67
CA ASP A 164 -11.93 11.34 -8.10
C ASP A 164 -11.39 10.07 -8.80
N ILE A 165 -11.22 8.96 -8.07
CA ILE A 165 -10.92 7.65 -8.64
C ILE A 165 -12.23 6.85 -8.68
N PRO A 166 -12.69 6.41 -9.88
CA PRO A 166 -13.92 5.63 -9.97
C PRO A 166 -13.77 4.26 -9.30
N ASP A 167 -14.89 3.68 -8.87
CA ASP A 167 -14.92 2.30 -8.40
C ASP A 167 -14.62 1.32 -9.55
N GLY A 168 -14.08 0.16 -9.19
CA GLY A 168 -13.66 -0.86 -10.14
C GLY A 168 -12.30 -0.60 -10.78
N ILE A 169 -12.09 -1.19 -11.95
CA ILE A 169 -10.84 -1.05 -12.70
C ILE A 169 -10.84 0.28 -13.44
N SER A 170 -9.79 1.05 -13.23
CA SER A 170 -9.56 2.33 -13.91
C SER A 170 -8.07 2.51 -14.18
N HIS A 171 -7.61 3.74 -14.46
CA HIS A 171 -6.19 4.03 -14.58
C HIS A 171 -5.85 5.34 -13.86
N ILE A 172 -4.59 5.50 -13.51
CA ILE A 172 -4.02 6.70 -12.94
C ILE A 172 -2.73 7.06 -13.68
N ILE A 173 -2.58 8.31 -14.08
CA ILE A 173 -1.43 8.77 -14.85
C ILE A 173 -0.31 9.18 -13.89
N SER A 174 0.83 8.53 -14.04
CA SER A 174 2.08 8.81 -13.32
C SER A 174 3.10 9.41 -14.28
N SER A 175 2.94 10.67 -14.57
CA SER A 175 3.86 11.41 -15.47
C SER A 175 4.93 12.17 -14.70
#